data_2ac34e329f16e251d251ee3a44d5f85b
#
_entry.id   2ac34e329f16e251d251ee3a44d5f85b
#
_cell.length_a   1.000
_cell.length_b   1.000
_cell.length_c   1.000
_cell.angle_alpha   90.00
_cell.angle_beta   90.00
_cell.angle_gamma   90.00
#
_symmetry.space_group_name_H-M   'P 1'
#
loop_
_entity.id
_entity.type
_entity.pdbx_description
1 polymer ?
#
loop_
_entity_poly.entity_id
_entity_poly.type
_entity_poly.pdbx_seq_one_letter_code
_entity_poly.pdbx_strand_id
1 'polypeptide(L)'
;MGFLFKKNNTTNRAEINSASYGETVPEVLGTIRVSGNIIYWDDFTAHEHKHTSRTGKGGGSKHTEIDYTYTVAAAIALCEGPISGIGKVWKDKEVYDYPQADIQLSLYKGEYGQEPWPYVVSKHPEKALPYSGLAYMAGVVDLGNRGSLPT
;
A
#
# COMPACT_ATOMS: atom_id res chain seq x y z
N MET A 1 1.30 -7.08 -17.63
CA MET A 1 2.76 -6.75 -17.65
C MET A 1 3.29 -7.01 -16.24
N GLY A 2 3.98 -8.15 -16.05
CA GLY A 2 4.52 -8.52 -14.75
C GLY A 2 5.85 -7.82 -14.51
N PHE A 3 5.97 -7.07 -13.43
CA PHE A 3 7.26 -6.53 -12.99
C PHE A 3 7.97 -7.56 -12.12
N LEU A 4 9.03 -8.17 -12.65
CA LEU A 4 9.96 -8.96 -11.87
C LEU A 4 10.94 -8.02 -11.16
N PHE A 5 10.80 -7.87 -9.85
CA PHE A 5 11.86 -7.31 -9.04
C PHE A 5 12.93 -8.37 -8.79
N LYS A 6 14.15 -8.13 -9.28
CA LYS A 6 15.27 -9.05 -9.09
C LYS A 6 15.70 -9.03 -7.62
N LYS A 7 15.47 -10.12 -6.93
CA LYS A 7 15.74 -10.36 -5.54
C LYS A 7 17.19 -10.78 -5.31
N ASN A 8 17.88 -10.15 -4.36
CA ASN A 8 18.97 -10.82 -3.65
C ASN A 8 18.35 -11.60 -2.47
N ASN A 9 18.44 -12.89 -2.57
CA ASN A 9 18.14 -13.95 -1.61
C ASN A 9 17.64 -13.56 -0.21
N THR A 10 16.36 -13.71 0.01
CA THR A 10 15.77 -14.54 1.07
C THR A 10 14.28 -14.75 0.76
N THR A 11 13.87 -15.99 0.80
CA THR A 11 12.56 -16.53 0.45
C THR A 11 11.45 -15.99 1.35
N ASN A 12 10.76 -14.94 0.92
CA ASN A 12 9.38 -14.68 1.24
C ASN A 12 8.75 -14.04 0.00
N ARG A 13 8.12 -14.86 -0.84
CA ARG A 13 7.25 -14.37 -1.90
C ARG A 13 6.03 -13.76 -1.24
N ALA A 14 5.98 -12.43 -1.16
CA ALA A 14 4.71 -11.75 -1.06
C ALA A 14 3.99 -11.98 -2.40
N GLU A 15 2.94 -12.78 -2.39
CA GLU A 15 2.03 -12.85 -3.53
C GLU A 15 1.25 -11.54 -3.53
N ILE A 16 1.61 -10.65 -4.44
CA ILE A 16 0.83 -9.43 -4.69
C ILE A 16 -0.32 -9.87 -5.59
N ASN A 17 -1.51 -10.02 -5.03
CA ASN A 17 -2.72 -10.19 -5.80
C ASN A 17 -3.06 -8.85 -6.46
N SER A 18 -2.73 -8.71 -7.74
CA SER A 18 -3.20 -7.59 -8.55
C SER A 18 -4.51 -7.99 -9.24
N ALA A 19 -5.49 -7.11 -9.20
CA ALA A 19 -6.74 -7.32 -9.90
C ALA A 19 -6.50 -7.46 -11.39
N SER A 20 -7.07 -8.48 -12.00
CA SER A 20 -7.08 -8.69 -13.43
C SER A 20 -8.52 -8.71 -13.95
N TYR A 21 -8.66 -8.41 -15.25
CA TYR A 21 -9.98 -8.44 -15.89
C TYR A 21 -10.58 -9.85 -15.80
N GLY A 22 -11.78 -9.95 -15.24
CA GLY A 22 -12.49 -11.23 -15.06
C GLY A 22 -12.34 -11.86 -13.68
N GLU A 23 -11.56 -11.27 -12.77
CA GLU A 23 -11.56 -11.68 -11.37
C GLU A 23 -12.87 -11.27 -10.68
N THR A 24 -13.40 -12.17 -9.85
CA THR A 24 -14.62 -11.91 -9.11
C THR A 24 -14.35 -11.04 -7.91
N VAL A 25 -15.17 -10.01 -7.74
CA VAL A 25 -15.21 -9.23 -6.50
C VAL A 25 -16.06 -10.01 -5.49
N PRO A 26 -15.55 -10.32 -4.29
CA PRO A 26 -16.34 -11.04 -3.30
C PRO A 26 -17.49 -10.20 -2.75
N GLU A 27 -18.65 -10.81 -2.55
CA GLU A 27 -19.73 -10.26 -1.72
C GLU A 27 -19.54 -10.74 -0.28
N VAL A 28 -19.66 -9.83 0.68
CA VAL A 28 -19.46 -10.13 2.11
C VAL A 28 -20.77 -10.06 2.86
N LEU A 29 -21.19 -11.18 3.43
CA LEU A 29 -22.34 -11.27 4.34
C LEU A 29 -21.85 -11.50 5.77
N GLY A 30 -22.11 -10.55 6.65
CA GLY A 30 -21.64 -10.56 8.03
C GLY A 30 -20.19 -10.08 8.16
N THR A 31 -19.40 -10.68 9.06
CA THR A 31 -18.01 -10.32 9.32
C THR A 31 -17.09 -11.45 8.92
N ILE A 32 -16.25 -11.21 7.93
CA ILE A 32 -15.25 -12.18 7.47
C ILE A 32 -13.90 -11.49 7.18
N ARG A 33 -12.83 -12.27 7.13
CA ARG A 33 -11.53 -11.83 6.63
C ARG A 33 -11.51 -11.97 5.11
N VAL A 34 -11.15 -10.90 4.41
CA VAL A 34 -10.94 -10.90 2.96
C VAL A 34 -9.49 -10.55 2.63
N SER A 35 -8.98 -11.10 1.55
CA SER A 35 -7.72 -10.66 0.94
C SER A 35 -8.03 -9.53 -0.04
N GLY A 36 -7.28 -8.45 0.01
CA GLY A 36 -7.45 -7.35 -0.92
C GLY A 36 -6.77 -7.60 -2.25
N ASN A 37 -7.32 -7.01 -3.32
CA ASN A 37 -6.72 -7.00 -4.66
C ASN A 37 -6.28 -5.58 -5.01
N ILE A 38 -5.05 -5.41 -5.50
CA ILE A 38 -4.55 -4.09 -5.92
C ILE A 38 -5.25 -3.69 -7.22
N ILE A 39 -6.02 -2.60 -7.17
CA ILE A 39 -6.75 -2.03 -8.31
C ILE A 39 -6.08 -0.77 -8.88
N TYR A 40 -5.22 -0.14 -8.10
CA TYR A 40 -4.45 1.03 -8.50
C TYR A 40 -3.11 1.05 -7.78
N TRP A 41 -2.06 1.42 -8.47
CA TRP A 41 -0.77 1.79 -7.89
C TRP A 41 -0.04 2.77 -8.80
N ASP A 42 0.64 3.76 -8.21
CA ASP A 42 1.43 4.76 -8.93
C ASP A 42 2.39 5.47 -7.98
N ASP A 43 3.16 6.43 -8.49
CA ASP A 43 4.03 7.32 -7.71
C ASP A 43 5.00 6.56 -6.78
N PHE A 44 5.60 5.47 -7.29
CA PHE A 44 6.67 4.80 -6.55
C PHE A 44 7.86 5.73 -6.41
N THR A 45 8.16 6.14 -5.17
CA THR A 45 9.18 7.13 -4.85
C THR A 45 10.23 6.56 -3.92
N ALA A 46 11.51 6.73 -4.27
CA ALA A 46 12.64 6.42 -3.41
C ALA A 46 13.06 7.67 -2.64
N HIS A 47 13.20 7.53 -1.33
CA HIS A 47 13.68 8.58 -0.42
C HIS A 47 15.07 8.23 0.07
N GLU A 48 16.05 9.07 -0.26
CA GLU A 48 17.46 8.89 0.12
C GLU A 48 17.70 9.42 1.53
N HIS A 49 18.33 8.61 2.38
CA HIS A 49 18.75 8.97 3.73
C HIS A 49 20.27 8.88 3.85
N LYS A 50 20.94 10.00 4.14
CA LYS A 50 22.39 10.07 4.33
C LYS A 50 22.76 10.05 5.79
N HIS A 51 23.44 9.02 6.24
CA HIS A 51 24.01 8.90 7.57
C HIS A 51 25.52 9.18 7.52
N THR A 52 25.96 10.24 8.20
CA THR A 52 27.38 10.56 8.25
C THR A 52 27.90 10.31 9.66
N SER A 53 28.85 9.38 9.79
CA SER A 53 29.56 9.11 11.03
C SER A 53 31.02 9.54 10.92
N ARG A 54 31.57 10.06 12.04
CA ARG A 54 33.01 10.34 12.19
C ARG A 54 33.58 9.39 13.22
N THR A 55 34.57 8.62 12.83
CA THR A 55 35.27 7.70 13.73
C THR A 55 36.62 8.30 14.10
N GLY A 56 36.85 8.58 15.40
CA GLY A 56 38.14 8.99 15.95
C GLY A 56 38.15 10.39 16.54
N LYS A 57 38.86 10.50 17.68
CA LYS A 57 39.16 11.75 18.41
C LYS A 57 40.39 12.37 17.77
N GLY A 58 40.20 13.33 16.84
CA GLY A 58 41.30 14.02 16.16
C GLY A 58 41.49 13.57 14.70
N GLY A 59 40.66 14.07 13.78
CA GLY A 59 40.92 13.96 12.32
C GLY A 59 40.53 12.64 11.66
N GLY A 60 39.59 11.91 12.22
CA GLY A 60 39.14 10.63 11.68
C GLY A 60 38.40 10.73 10.33
N SER A 61 38.46 9.65 9.56
CA SER A 61 37.80 9.47 8.28
C SER A 61 36.29 9.68 8.40
N LYS A 62 35.73 10.48 7.49
CA LYS A 62 34.28 10.67 7.34
C LYS A 62 33.72 9.50 6.54
N HIS A 63 32.86 8.71 7.17
CA HIS A 63 32.13 7.64 6.48
C HIS A 63 30.70 8.11 6.23
N THR A 64 30.25 8.03 4.99
CA THR A 64 28.86 8.33 4.61
C THR A 64 28.21 7.06 4.12
N GLU A 65 27.15 6.66 4.81
CA GLU A 65 26.26 5.55 4.44
C GLU A 65 24.98 6.13 3.86
N ILE A 66 24.48 5.54 2.78
CA ILE A 66 23.25 5.96 2.09
C ILE A 66 22.26 4.82 2.14
N ASP A 67 21.12 5.08 2.78
CA ASP A 67 19.97 4.17 2.83
C ASP A 67 18.80 4.75 2.05
N TYR A 68 17.90 3.88 1.62
CA TYR A 68 16.69 4.26 0.90
C TYR A 68 15.45 3.70 1.59
N THR A 69 14.42 4.53 1.69
CA THR A 69 13.04 4.09 1.95
C THR A 69 12.17 4.37 0.74
N TYR A 70 11.06 3.68 0.64
CA TYR A 70 10.18 3.75 -0.53
C TYR A 70 8.75 4.02 -0.12
N THR A 71 8.06 4.80 -0.93
CA THR A 71 6.61 5.00 -0.81
C THR A 71 5.92 4.69 -2.13
N VAL A 72 4.64 4.30 -2.06
CA VAL A 72 3.80 4.07 -3.23
C VAL A 72 2.36 4.51 -2.94
N ALA A 73 1.73 5.13 -3.90
CA ALA A 73 0.29 5.37 -3.87
C ALA A 73 -0.43 4.10 -4.33
N ALA A 74 -1.31 3.56 -3.51
CA ALA A 74 -2.02 2.32 -3.83
C ALA A 74 -3.48 2.35 -3.40
N ALA A 75 -4.33 1.66 -4.17
CA ALA A 75 -5.70 1.35 -3.79
C ALA A 75 -5.93 -0.16 -3.87
N ILE A 76 -6.56 -0.70 -2.85
CA ILE A 76 -6.76 -2.13 -2.62
C ILE A 76 -8.26 -2.38 -2.51
N ALA A 77 -8.84 -3.06 -3.49
CA ALA A 77 -10.23 -3.49 -3.46
C ALA A 77 -10.43 -4.59 -2.42
N LEU A 78 -11.55 -4.56 -1.74
CA LEU A 78 -11.89 -5.50 -0.67
C LEU A 78 -13.06 -6.40 -1.08
N CYS A 79 -14.21 -5.81 -1.36
CA CYS A 79 -15.44 -6.53 -1.64
C CYS A 79 -16.48 -5.61 -2.29
N GLU A 80 -17.59 -6.18 -2.73
CA GLU A 80 -18.76 -5.42 -3.13
C GLU A 80 -19.31 -4.60 -1.95
N GLY A 81 -19.62 -3.34 -2.21
CA GLY A 81 -20.18 -2.42 -1.22
C GLY A 81 -21.71 -2.24 -1.40
N PRO A 82 -22.34 -1.47 -0.50
CA PRO A 82 -21.69 -0.76 0.60
C PRO A 82 -21.44 -1.64 1.84
N ILE A 83 -20.34 -1.40 2.53
CA ILE A 83 -20.00 -2.06 3.79
C ILE A 83 -20.13 -1.11 4.98
N SER A 84 -20.40 -1.67 6.16
CA SER A 84 -20.48 -0.88 7.41
C SER A 84 -19.12 -0.31 7.81
N GLY A 85 -18.06 -1.11 7.65
CA GLY A 85 -16.70 -0.71 8.01
C GLY A 85 -15.73 -1.88 8.05
N ILE A 86 -14.52 -1.59 8.52
CA ILE A 86 -13.47 -2.56 8.77
C ILE A 86 -13.16 -2.57 10.27
N GLY A 87 -13.04 -3.74 10.86
CA GLY A 87 -12.66 -3.90 12.25
C GLY A 87 -11.15 -4.09 12.43
N LYS A 88 -10.56 -4.97 11.64
CA LYS A 88 -9.15 -5.35 11.76
C LYS A 88 -8.45 -5.43 10.42
N VAL A 89 -7.15 -5.08 10.42
CA VAL A 89 -6.25 -5.18 9.27
C VAL A 89 -5.06 -6.05 9.67
N TRP A 90 -4.68 -6.97 8.80
CA TRP A 90 -3.48 -7.78 8.95
C TRP A 90 -2.38 -7.20 8.07
N LYS A 91 -1.26 -6.87 8.68
CA LYS A 91 -0.08 -6.32 8.01
C LYS A 91 1.16 -7.04 8.54
N ASP A 92 1.95 -7.66 7.67
CA ASP A 92 3.22 -8.33 8.03
C ASP A 92 3.11 -9.35 9.19
N LYS A 93 2.01 -10.10 9.29
CA LYS A 93 1.70 -11.07 10.36
C LYS A 93 1.21 -10.44 11.68
N GLU A 94 1.11 -9.14 11.76
CA GLU A 94 0.53 -8.43 12.89
C GLU A 94 -0.92 -8.03 12.60
N VAL A 95 -1.69 -7.85 13.66
CA VAL A 95 -3.12 -7.50 13.59
C VAL A 95 -3.32 -6.13 14.23
N TYR A 96 -3.92 -5.23 13.48
CA TYR A 96 -4.21 -3.87 13.89
C TYR A 96 -5.72 -3.64 13.93
N ASP A 97 -6.21 -2.95 14.94
CA ASP A 97 -7.57 -2.42 14.93
C ASP A 97 -7.63 -1.23 13.96
N TYR A 98 -8.70 -1.14 13.17
CA TYR A 98 -8.86 -0.04 12.21
C TYR A 98 -9.96 0.92 12.72
N PRO A 99 -9.76 2.25 12.62
CA PRO A 99 -8.58 2.96 12.07
C PRO A 99 -7.42 3.08 13.08
N GLN A 100 -6.19 3.02 12.58
CA GLN A 100 -4.97 3.20 13.36
C GLN A 100 -3.89 3.90 12.55
N ALA A 101 -3.01 4.65 13.21
CA ALA A 101 -1.97 5.47 12.56
C ALA A 101 -0.99 4.66 11.69
N ASP A 102 -0.68 3.42 12.07
CA ASP A 102 0.21 2.53 11.31
C ASP A 102 -0.42 2.00 10.01
N ILE A 103 -1.74 2.15 9.87
CA ILE A 103 -2.47 1.82 8.67
C ILE A 103 -2.72 3.10 7.88
N GLN A 104 -1.84 3.37 6.92
CA GLN A 104 -1.83 4.59 6.09
C GLN A 104 -2.84 4.53 4.94
N LEU A 105 -3.93 3.80 5.11
CA LEU A 105 -4.98 3.61 4.13
C LEU A 105 -6.31 4.12 4.65
N SER A 106 -7.01 4.91 3.85
CA SER A 106 -8.36 5.38 4.10
C SER A 106 -9.39 4.44 3.50
N LEU A 107 -10.48 4.17 4.21
CA LEU A 107 -11.57 3.32 3.76
C LEU A 107 -12.58 4.10 2.90
N TYR A 108 -12.88 3.54 1.74
CA TYR A 108 -14.00 3.89 0.87
C TYR A 108 -14.99 2.73 0.91
N LYS A 109 -16.20 2.99 1.36
CA LYS A 109 -17.15 1.93 1.74
C LYS A 109 -17.88 1.26 0.57
N GLY A 110 -17.72 1.75 -0.64
CA GLY A 110 -18.43 1.23 -1.81
C GLY A 110 -19.85 1.77 -1.96
N GLU A 111 -20.13 2.97 -1.45
CA GLU A 111 -21.42 3.62 -1.62
C GLU A 111 -21.65 4.00 -3.09
N TYR A 112 -22.91 3.97 -3.53
CA TYR A 112 -23.28 4.48 -4.85
C TYR A 112 -23.07 5.99 -4.86
N GLY A 113 -22.26 6.47 -5.82
CA GLY A 113 -21.90 7.88 -5.94
C GLY A 113 -20.78 8.32 -5.01
N GLN A 114 -19.98 7.36 -4.44
CA GLN A 114 -18.77 7.74 -3.74
C GLN A 114 -17.80 8.49 -4.65
N GLU A 115 -17.12 9.48 -4.09
CA GLU A 115 -16.14 10.28 -4.82
C GLU A 115 -14.84 9.50 -5.06
N PRO A 116 -14.13 9.76 -6.16
CA PRO A 116 -12.80 9.21 -6.38
C PRO A 116 -11.82 9.61 -5.28
N TRP A 117 -10.80 8.80 -5.07
CA TRP A 117 -9.73 9.14 -4.13
C TRP A 117 -9.08 10.49 -4.46
N PRO A 118 -9.14 11.50 -3.55
CA PRO A 118 -8.70 12.87 -3.82
C PRO A 118 -7.25 12.98 -4.28
N TYR A 119 -6.39 12.08 -3.82
CA TYR A 119 -5.00 12.02 -4.26
C TYR A 119 -4.90 11.80 -5.77
N VAL A 120 -5.63 10.80 -6.30
CA VAL A 120 -5.62 10.49 -7.73
C VAL A 120 -6.27 11.63 -8.53
N VAL A 121 -7.35 12.23 -8.02
CA VAL A 121 -7.97 13.39 -8.66
C VAL A 121 -6.97 14.54 -8.82
N SER A 122 -6.10 14.77 -7.85
CA SER A 122 -5.13 15.85 -7.87
C SER A 122 -3.87 15.56 -8.68
N LYS A 123 -3.40 14.30 -8.70
CA LYS A 123 -2.12 13.89 -9.31
C LYS A 123 -2.29 13.28 -10.70
N HIS A 124 -3.34 12.50 -10.89
CA HIS A 124 -3.61 11.69 -12.07
C HIS A 124 -5.10 11.75 -12.43
N PRO A 125 -5.67 12.91 -12.74
CA PRO A 125 -7.11 13.07 -12.95
C PRO A 125 -7.67 12.16 -14.05
N GLU A 126 -6.85 11.78 -15.02
CA GLU A 126 -7.20 10.85 -16.10
C GLU A 126 -7.38 9.39 -15.63
N LYS A 127 -6.88 9.07 -14.43
CA LYS A 127 -7.00 7.74 -13.79
C LYS A 127 -8.00 7.73 -12.63
N ALA A 128 -8.61 8.87 -12.31
CA ALA A 128 -9.51 9.00 -11.17
C ALA A 128 -10.84 8.30 -11.43
N LEU A 129 -11.05 7.17 -10.80
CA LEU A 129 -12.28 6.38 -10.83
C LEU A 129 -12.96 6.37 -9.46
N PRO A 130 -14.30 6.55 -9.40
CA PRO A 130 -15.03 6.55 -8.14
C PRO A 130 -15.19 5.17 -7.54
N TYR A 131 -15.03 4.09 -8.33
CA TYR A 131 -15.26 2.71 -7.92
C TYR A 131 -16.59 2.52 -7.17
N SER A 132 -17.68 3.13 -7.69
CA SER A 132 -19.02 3.01 -7.11
C SER A 132 -19.43 1.55 -6.95
N GLY A 133 -19.95 1.19 -5.77
CA GLY A 133 -20.34 -0.18 -5.45
C GLY A 133 -19.16 -1.09 -5.06
N LEU A 134 -17.93 -0.58 -5.03
CA LEU A 134 -16.75 -1.33 -4.60
C LEU A 134 -16.16 -0.73 -3.31
N ALA A 135 -16.08 -1.53 -2.26
CA ALA A 135 -15.37 -1.14 -1.05
C ALA A 135 -13.86 -1.33 -1.26
N TYR A 136 -13.07 -0.30 -1.00
CA TYR A 136 -11.63 -0.32 -1.16
C TYR A 136 -10.92 0.54 -0.11
N MET A 137 -9.65 0.31 0.08
CA MET A 137 -8.76 1.17 0.87
C MET A 137 -7.74 1.83 -0.04
N ALA A 138 -7.43 3.10 0.19
CA ALA A 138 -6.43 3.83 -0.59
C ALA A 138 -5.58 4.75 0.27
N GLY A 139 -4.31 4.89 -0.10
CA GLY A 139 -3.37 5.77 0.57
C GLY A 139 -1.97 5.72 -0.03
N VAL A 140 -1.10 6.60 0.45
CA VAL A 140 0.33 6.53 0.17
C VAL A 140 0.99 5.70 1.26
N VAL A 141 1.45 4.52 0.88
CA VAL A 141 1.99 3.51 1.81
C VAL A 141 3.50 3.62 1.88
N ASP A 142 4.03 3.66 3.10
CA ASP A 142 5.46 3.53 3.36
C ASP A 142 5.85 2.04 3.31
N LEU A 143 6.75 1.71 2.40
CA LEU A 143 7.29 0.37 2.19
C LEU A 143 8.57 0.13 3.00
N GLY A 144 9.04 1.14 3.75
CA GLY A 144 10.32 1.09 4.41
C GLY A 144 11.47 0.88 3.42
N ASN A 145 12.47 0.12 3.83
CA ASN A 145 13.63 -0.23 3.00
C ASN A 145 13.41 -1.46 2.08
N ARG A 146 12.23 -2.06 2.13
CA ARG A 146 11.94 -3.32 1.41
C ARG A 146 11.53 -3.13 -0.04
N GLY A 147 10.98 -1.98 -0.40
CA GLY A 147 10.49 -1.69 -1.75
C GLY A 147 9.34 -2.61 -2.23
N SER A 148 8.65 -3.27 -1.29
CA SER A 148 7.50 -4.16 -1.57
C SER A 148 6.35 -3.88 -0.62
N LEU A 149 5.12 -3.98 -1.10
CA LEU A 149 3.93 -3.84 -0.25
C LEU A 149 3.94 -4.88 0.88
N PRO A 150 3.51 -4.48 2.09
CA PRO A 150 3.29 -5.42 3.19
C PRO A 150 2.21 -6.44 2.84
N THR A 151 2.36 -7.65 3.31
CA THR A 151 1.41 -8.76 3.09
C THR A 151 0.43 -8.92 4.23
#